data_3094551d6bd1a33781ac01e2c23fabbf
#
_entry.id   3094551d6bd1a33781ac01e2c23fabbf
#
_cell.length_a   1.000
_cell.length_b   1.000
_cell.length_c   1.000
_cell.angle_alpha   90.00
_cell.angle_beta   90.00
_cell.angle_gamma   90.00
#
_symmetry.space_group_name_H-M   'P 1'
#
loop_
_entity.id
_entity.type
_entity.pdbx_description
1 polymer ?
#
loop_
_entity_poly.entity_id
_entity_poly.type
_entity_poly.pdbx_seq_one_letter_code
_entity_poly.pdbx_strand_id
1 'polypeptide(L)'
;MLKTYNKENNTYSRYFHVSEIETALEKMKQISSRVEYRPFDEIPNRNQIEDYHVTIDDANSLERMFADNPAFKLEHPMDIMRRTILLVACGMSEDIEGIEYLINKGAEINRNDLMGENALMYVIQNTNMPTEEKLKAVQLLIDHGIDVNWLNSRFETPLMMALNQIEIEVAELLIDNGGVVYQPPKRPKEPDTEEENKE
;
A
#
# COMPACT_ATOMS: atom_id res chain seq x y z
N MET A 1 -11.65 14.08 1.11
CA MET A 1 -10.55 14.60 1.92
C MET A 1 -10.03 15.86 1.29
N LEU A 2 -10.17 17.01 1.92
CA LEU A 2 -9.69 18.28 1.38
C LEU A 2 -8.23 18.47 1.81
N LYS A 3 -7.33 18.63 0.83
CA LYS A 3 -5.97 19.12 1.11
C LYS A 3 -6.02 20.64 1.09
N THR A 4 -5.57 21.31 2.15
CA THR A 4 -5.37 22.76 2.10
C THR A 4 -3.94 23.07 1.69
N TYR A 5 -3.81 24.10 0.87
CA TYR A 5 -2.52 24.60 0.42
C TYR A 5 -1.87 25.49 1.47
N ASN A 6 -0.65 25.16 1.89
CA ASN A 6 0.14 26.04 2.74
C ASN A 6 1.00 26.97 1.88
N LYS A 7 0.69 28.28 1.91
CA LYS A 7 1.38 29.30 1.10
C LYS A 7 2.83 29.54 1.52
N GLU A 8 3.19 29.26 2.78
CA GLU A 8 4.54 29.56 3.28
C GLU A 8 5.59 28.58 2.80
N ASN A 9 5.23 27.32 2.61
CA ASN A 9 6.17 26.29 2.18
C ASN A 9 5.79 25.61 0.87
N ASN A 10 4.81 26.14 0.14
CA ASN A 10 4.32 25.64 -1.14
C ASN A 10 3.88 24.17 -1.09
N THR A 11 3.33 23.72 0.04
CA THR A 11 2.91 22.34 0.25
C THR A 11 1.41 22.22 0.47
N TYR A 12 0.84 21.08 0.07
CA TYR A 12 -0.52 20.71 0.41
C TYR A 12 -0.50 19.91 1.70
N SER A 13 -1.19 20.37 2.73
CA SER A 13 -1.48 19.57 3.92
C SER A 13 -2.93 19.08 3.89
N ARG A 14 -3.17 17.90 4.47
CA ARG A 14 -4.50 17.33 4.58
C ARG A 14 -5.23 18.02 5.74
N TYR A 15 -6.30 18.74 5.43
CA TYR A 15 -7.22 19.23 6.45
C TYR A 15 -8.61 18.67 6.19
N PHE A 16 -9.23 18.20 7.24
CA PHE A 16 -10.66 17.95 7.26
C PHE A 16 -11.39 19.24 7.56
N HIS A 17 -12.56 19.43 6.98
CA HIS A 17 -13.47 20.45 7.47
C HIS A 17 -13.84 20.11 8.92
N VAL A 18 -13.99 21.11 9.80
CA VAL A 18 -14.25 20.88 11.24
C VAL A 18 -15.45 19.94 11.43
N SER A 19 -16.52 20.11 10.65
CA SER A 19 -17.70 19.24 10.67
C SER A 19 -17.43 17.79 10.23
N GLU A 20 -16.46 17.59 9.33
CA GLU A 20 -16.05 16.24 8.89
C GLU A 20 -15.21 15.55 9.97
N ILE A 21 -14.37 16.33 10.68
CA ILE A 21 -13.61 15.84 11.83
C ILE A 21 -14.57 15.44 12.96
N GLU A 22 -15.54 16.26 13.29
CA GLU A 22 -16.53 15.95 14.33
C GLU A 22 -17.35 14.71 13.98
N THR A 23 -17.80 14.59 12.71
CA THR A 23 -18.51 13.40 12.23
C THR A 23 -17.62 12.16 12.24
N ALA A 24 -16.35 12.29 11.85
CA ALA A 24 -15.39 11.20 11.88
C ALA A 24 -15.09 10.74 13.33
N LEU A 25 -14.90 11.69 14.25
CA LEU A 25 -14.68 11.40 15.66
C LEU A 25 -15.88 10.69 16.30
N GLU A 26 -17.11 11.11 15.96
CA GLU A 26 -18.31 10.45 16.46
C GLU A 26 -18.44 9.02 15.94
N LYS A 27 -18.17 8.79 14.65
CA LYS A 27 -18.09 7.45 14.06
C LYS A 27 -16.98 6.62 14.68
N MET A 28 -15.81 7.21 14.94
CA MET A 28 -14.70 6.51 15.62
C MET A 28 -15.07 6.11 17.05
N LYS A 29 -15.77 6.95 17.80
CA LYS A 29 -16.27 6.60 19.14
C LYS A 29 -17.26 5.43 19.08
N GLN A 30 -18.20 5.45 18.11
CA GLN A 30 -19.16 4.36 17.91
C GLN A 30 -18.47 3.05 17.51
N ILE A 31 -17.45 3.13 16.64
CA ILE A 31 -16.63 1.98 16.23
C ILE A 31 -15.80 1.48 17.42
N SER A 32 -15.13 2.39 18.13
CA SER A 32 -14.28 2.07 19.29
C SER A 32 -15.05 1.33 20.39
N SER A 33 -16.31 1.69 20.63
CA SER A 33 -17.17 0.99 21.60
C SER A 33 -17.54 -0.44 21.17
N ARG A 34 -17.32 -0.80 19.90
CA ARG A 34 -17.63 -2.12 19.32
C ARG A 34 -16.39 -2.94 19.04
N VAL A 35 -15.21 -2.36 19.20
CA VAL A 35 -13.92 -3.05 18.98
C VAL A 35 -13.62 -3.91 20.22
N GLU A 36 -13.59 -5.21 20.01
CA GLU A 36 -13.07 -6.14 21.00
C GLU A 36 -11.55 -6.06 20.99
N TYR A 37 -10.98 -5.48 22.05
CA TYR A 37 -9.54 -5.45 22.26
C TYR A 37 -9.10 -6.77 22.88
N ARG A 38 -8.36 -7.58 22.13
CA ARG A 38 -7.71 -8.77 22.66
C ARG A 38 -6.26 -8.48 23.00
N PRO A 39 -5.77 -9.07 24.09
CA PRO A 39 -4.34 -9.00 24.41
C PRO A 39 -3.48 -9.47 23.24
N PHE A 40 -2.30 -8.88 23.08
CA PHE A 40 -1.39 -9.18 21.99
C PHE A 40 -0.87 -10.63 22.00
N ASP A 41 -0.88 -11.28 23.16
CA ASP A 41 -0.57 -12.68 23.38
C ASP A 41 -1.69 -13.64 22.96
N GLU A 42 -2.91 -13.14 22.72
CA GLU A 42 -4.02 -13.92 22.15
C GLU A 42 -4.03 -13.94 20.62
N ILE A 43 -3.05 -13.33 19.94
CA ILE A 43 -2.92 -13.43 18.49
C ILE A 43 -2.64 -14.89 18.14
N PRO A 44 -3.55 -15.57 17.39
CA PRO A 44 -3.34 -16.96 17.02
C PRO A 44 -2.02 -17.07 16.24
N ASN A 45 -1.19 -18.02 16.66
CA ASN A 45 0.08 -18.32 15.99
C ASN A 45 1.17 -17.24 16.04
N ARG A 46 1.12 -16.31 17.03
CA ARG A 46 2.20 -15.32 17.22
C ARG A 46 3.59 -15.94 17.24
N ASN A 47 3.76 -17.09 17.89
CA ASN A 47 5.04 -17.78 17.98
C ASN A 47 5.47 -18.45 16.67
N GLN A 48 4.56 -18.61 15.70
CA GLN A 48 4.90 -19.14 14.38
C GLN A 48 5.44 -18.04 13.43
N ILE A 49 5.20 -16.77 13.74
CA ILE A 49 5.67 -15.62 12.95
C ILE A 49 7.18 -15.39 13.21
N GLU A 50 7.67 -15.70 14.40
CA GLU A 50 9.07 -15.43 14.79
C GLU A 50 10.10 -16.45 14.23
N ASP A 51 9.65 -17.62 13.77
CA ASP A 51 10.54 -18.71 13.35
C ASP A 51 10.77 -18.81 11.83
N TYR A 52 10.06 -18.02 11.02
CA TYR A 52 10.26 -18.04 9.57
C TYR A 52 11.36 -17.09 9.11
N HIS A 53 12.62 -17.45 9.37
CA HIS A 53 13.76 -16.93 8.62
C HIS A 53 13.75 -17.57 7.21
N VAL A 54 12.82 -17.12 6.37
CA VAL A 54 12.75 -17.57 4.99
C VAL A 54 13.54 -16.60 4.14
N THR A 55 14.51 -17.12 3.41
CA THR A 55 15.04 -16.41 2.26
C THR A 55 13.95 -16.46 1.19
N ILE A 56 13.32 -15.33 0.93
CA ILE A 56 12.15 -15.19 0.04
C ILE A 56 12.61 -14.97 -1.40
N ASP A 57 13.93 -14.89 -1.60
CA ASP A 57 14.56 -14.42 -2.84
C ASP A 57 14.52 -15.43 -3.96
N ASP A 58 14.41 -16.74 -3.64
CA ASP A 58 14.41 -17.76 -4.69
C ASP A 58 13.27 -18.78 -4.53
N ALA A 59 12.79 -19.27 -5.68
CA ALA A 59 11.71 -20.26 -5.75
C ALA A 59 12.04 -21.56 -5.02
N ASN A 60 13.30 -22.00 -5.02
CA ASN A 60 13.72 -23.26 -4.38
C ASN A 60 13.64 -23.16 -2.85
N SER A 61 14.02 -22.01 -2.28
CA SER A 61 13.91 -21.77 -0.83
C SER A 61 12.46 -21.75 -0.40
N LEU A 62 11.58 -21.10 -1.17
CA LEU A 62 10.14 -21.12 -0.95
C LEU A 62 9.54 -22.52 -1.08
N GLU A 63 9.95 -23.29 -2.10
CA GLU A 63 9.47 -24.67 -2.28
C GLU A 63 9.82 -25.55 -1.08
N ARG A 64 11.07 -25.46 -0.57
CA ARG A 64 11.50 -26.18 0.64
C ARG A 64 10.67 -25.76 1.85
N MET A 65 10.49 -24.44 2.04
CA MET A 65 9.68 -23.94 3.15
C MET A 65 8.26 -24.52 3.13
N PHE A 66 7.61 -24.54 1.95
CA PHE A 66 6.28 -25.12 1.84
C PHE A 66 6.27 -26.64 2.02
N ALA A 67 7.32 -27.34 1.58
CA ALA A 67 7.47 -28.78 1.80
C ALA A 67 7.64 -29.12 3.29
N ASP A 68 8.44 -28.32 4.01
CA ASP A 68 8.69 -28.50 5.45
C ASP A 68 7.48 -28.06 6.30
N ASN A 69 6.63 -27.15 5.75
CA ASN A 69 5.48 -26.60 6.45
C ASN A 69 4.19 -26.76 5.63
N PRO A 70 3.65 -27.97 5.44
CA PRO A 70 2.48 -28.21 4.60
C PRO A 70 1.19 -27.56 5.09
N ALA A 71 1.15 -27.13 6.35
CA ALA A 71 0.02 -26.40 6.94
C ALA A 71 0.09 -24.87 6.70
N PHE A 72 1.22 -24.38 6.18
CA PHE A 72 1.38 -22.95 5.90
C PHE A 72 0.43 -22.49 4.80
N LYS A 73 -0.29 -21.41 5.07
CA LYS A 73 -1.21 -20.80 4.11
C LYS A 73 -0.60 -19.53 3.54
N LEU A 74 -0.70 -19.36 2.22
CA LEU A 74 -0.18 -18.19 1.50
C LEU A 74 -0.67 -16.86 2.09
N GLU A 75 -1.91 -16.84 2.57
CA GLU A 75 -2.54 -15.64 3.13
C GLU A 75 -2.32 -15.47 4.64
N HIS A 76 -1.46 -16.31 5.24
CA HIS A 76 -1.15 -16.17 6.65
C HIS A 76 -0.35 -14.89 6.91
N PRO A 77 -0.73 -14.07 7.90
CA PRO A 77 0.04 -12.89 8.26
C PRO A 77 1.45 -13.26 8.73
N MET A 78 2.46 -12.71 8.09
CA MET A 78 3.88 -12.94 8.40
C MET A 78 4.39 -12.07 9.56
N ASP A 79 3.69 -10.97 9.85
CA ASP A 79 4.13 -10.00 10.86
C ASP A 79 2.98 -9.17 11.43
N ILE A 80 3.34 -8.22 12.32
CA ILE A 80 2.41 -7.30 12.97
C ILE A 80 1.69 -6.36 11.99
N MET A 81 2.26 -6.11 10.81
CA MET A 81 1.64 -5.34 9.73
C MET A 81 0.64 -6.17 8.93
N ARG A 82 0.52 -7.46 9.24
CA ARG A 82 -0.32 -8.45 8.55
C ARG A 82 0.04 -8.63 7.08
N ARG A 83 1.33 -8.45 6.74
CA ARG A 83 1.81 -8.74 5.41
C ARG A 83 1.69 -10.23 5.12
N THR A 84 1.21 -10.58 3.93
CA THR A 84 1.29 -11.95 3.42
C THR A 84 2.70 -12.23 2.91
N ILE A 85 3.03 -13.50 2.67
CA ILE A 85 4.33 -13.86 2.12
C ILE A 85 4.59 -13.19 0.76
N LEU A 86 3.56 -12.99 -0.06
CA LEU A 86 3.66 -12.25 -1.33
C LEU A 86 4.04 -10.78 -1.10
N LEU A 87 3.42 -10.09 -0.15
CA LEU A 87 3.76 -8.70 0.17
C LEU A 87 5.19 -8.56 0.69
N VAL A 88 5.64 -9.53 1.51
CA VAL A 88 7.02 -9.55 2.00
C VAL A 88 7.99 -9.79 0.85
N ALA A 89 7.72 -10.76 -0.05
CA ALA A 89 8.53 -11.00 -1.24
C ALA A 89 8.62 -9.72 -2.11
N CYS A 90 7.52 -9.08 -2.42
CA CYS A 90 7.50 -7.83 -3.21
C CYS A 90 8.36 -6.72 -2.58
N GLY A 91 8.41 -6.63 -1.25
CA GLY A 91 9.14 -5.58 -0.55
C GLY A 91 10.62 -5.86 -0.28
N MET A 92 11.07 -7.10 -0.42
CA MET A 92 12.41 -7.51 0.03
C MET A 92 13.24 -8.26 -1.00
N SER A 93 12.63 -8.93 -2.00
CA SER A 93 13.36 -9.69 -3.02
C SER A 93 14.20 -8.79 -3.93
N GLU A 94 15.31 -9.31 -4.39
CA GLU A 94 16.20 -8.65 -5.37
C GLU A 94 15.76 -8.90 -6.82
N ASP A 95 14.95 -9.95 -7.05
CA ASP A 95 14.43 -10.36 -8.35
C ASP A 95 12.96 -10.82 -8.27
N ILE A 96 12.42 -11.28 -9.40
CA ILE A 96 11.02 -11.69 -9.51
C ILE A 96 10.76 -13.17 -9.23
N GLU A 97 11.78 -14.04 -9.08
CA GLU A 97 11.59 -15.49 -9.03
C GLU A 97 10.68 -15.94 -7.89
N GLY A 98 10.92 -15.38 -6.69
CA GLY A 98 10.08 -15.66 -5.52
C GLY A 98 8.65 -15.15 -5.68
N ILE A 99 8.48 -13.96 -6.27
CA ILE A 99 7.17 -13.33 -6.52
C ILE A 99 6.38 -14.19 -7.52
N GLU A 100 7.01 -14.58 -8.65
CA GLU A 100 6.41 -15.42 -9.68
C GLU A 100 6.00 -16.80 -9.12
N TYR A 101 6.87 -17.41 -8.33
CA TYR A 101 6.57 -18.68 -7.66
C TYR A 101 5.32 -18.58 -6.78
N LEU A 102 5.20 -17.52 -5.94
CA LEU A 102 4.07 -17.34 -5.05
C LEU A 102 2.76 -17.07 -5.80
N ILE A 103 2.82 -16.28 -6.88
CA ILE A 103 1.68 -16.02 -7.75
C ILE A 103 1.21 -17.34 -8.40
N ASN A 104 2.13 -18.12 -8.98
CA ASN A 104 1.83 -19.41 -9.60
C ASN A 104 1.28 -20.42 -8.58
N LYS A 105 1.65 -20.31 -7.30
CA LYS A 105 1.11 -21.13 -6.22
C LYS A 105 -0.29 -20.68 -5.77
N GLY A 106 -0.79 -19.57 -6.28
CA GLY A 106 -2.15 -19.08 -6.06
C GLY A 106 -2.27 -18.04 -4.93
N ALA A 107 -1.22 -17.28 -4.65
CA ALA A 107 -1.30 -16.16 -3.71
C ALA A 107 -2.33 -15.11 -4.17
N GLU A 108 -3.12 -14.58 -3.25
CA GLU A 108 -4.10 -13.53 -3.53
C GLU A 108 -3.42 -12.20 -3.86
N ILE A 109 -3.47 -11.80 -5.13
CA ILE A 109 -2.76 -10.64 -5.69
C ILE A 109 -3.21 -9.30 -5.04
N ASN A 110 -4.50 -9.16 -4.75
CA ASN A 110 -5.10 -7.91 -4.25
C ASN A 110 -5.15 -7.84 -2.72
N ARG A 111 -4.35 -8.63 -2.01
CA ARG A 111 -4.17 -8.48 -0.56
C ARG A 111 -3.39 -7.21 -0.25
N ASN A 112 -3.70 -6.65 0.90
CA ASN A 112 -3.03 -5.47 1.45
C ASN A 112 -2.74 -5.66 2.94
N ASP A 113 -1.78 -4.91 3.43
CA ASP A 113 -1.40 -4.86 4.83
C ASP A 113 -2.30 -3.95 5.68
N LEU A 114 -1.94 -3.70 6.96
CA LEU A 114 -2.67 -2.78 7.84
C LEU A 114 -2.64 -1.32 7.41
N MET A 115 -1.64 -0.92 6.61
CA MET A 115 -1.56 0.42 6.04
C MET A 115 -2.30 0.52 4.70
N GLY A 116 -2.95 -0.56 4.26
CA GLY A 116 -3.62 -0.65 2.98
C GLY A 116 -2.64 -0.71 1.80
N GLU A 117 -1.38 -1.06 2.02
CA GLU A 117 -0.40 -1.16 0.95
C GLU A 117 -0.52 -2.52 0.26
N ASN A 118 -0.65 -2.52 -1.07
CA ASN A 118 -0.73 -3.71 -1.90
C ASN A 118 0.64 -4.10 -2.47
N ALA A 119 0.72 -5.21 -3.21
CA ALA A 119 1.96 -5.73 -3.77
C ALA A 119 2.68 -4.73 -4.69
N LEU A 120 1.96 -3.94 -5.51
CA LEU A 120 2.58 -2.89 -6.34
C LEU A 120 3.31 -1.84 -5.50
N MET A 121 2.68 -1.40 -4.41
CA MET A 121 3.27 -0.40 -3.51
C MET A 121 4.54 -0.95 -2.85
N TYR A 122 4.55 -2.23 -2.49
CA TYR A 122 5.74 -2.88 -1.96
C TYR A 122 6.87 -3.00 -2.97
N VAL A 123 6.58 -3.37 -4.23
CA VAL A 123 7.60 -3.39 -5.31
C VAL A 123 8.18 -2.00 -5.54
N ILE A 124 7.34 -0.95 -5.58
CA ILE A 124 7.79 0.43 -5.77
C ILE A 124 8.72 0.88 -4.63
N GLN A 125 8.41 0.51 -3.39
CA GLN A 125 9.20 0.86 -2.21
C GLN A 125 10.47 0.02 -2.06
N ASN A 126 10.59 -1.10 -2.77
CA ASN A 126 11.71 -2.00 -2.65
C ASN A 126 12.99 -1.39 -3.24
N THR A 127 13.91 -0.98 -2.37
CA THR A 127 15.19 -0.39 -2.75
C THR A 127 16.27 -1.43 -3.09
N ASN A 128 16.04 -2.70 -2.78
CA ASN A 128 16.98 -3.78 -3.06
C ASN A 128 16.82 -4.29 -4.50
N MET A 129 15.61 -4.16 -5.08
CA MET A 129 15.30 -4.64 -6.41
C MET A 129 15.79 -3.66 -7.49
N PRO A 130 16.62 -4.09 -8.44
CA PRO A 130 17.05 -3.27 -9.58
C PRO A 130 15.83 -2.82 -10.41
N THR A 131 15.92 -1.66 -11.07
CA THR A 131 14.81 -1.10 -11.85
C THR A 131 14.29 -2.08 -12.92
N GLU A 132 15.17 -2.83 -13.58
CA GLU A 132 14.77 -3.82 -14.59
C GLU A 132 13.89 -4.92 -13.99
N GLU A 133 14.29 -5.46 -12.84
CA GLU A 133 13.51 -6.50 -12.13
C GLU A 133 12.22 -5.91 -11.56
N LYS A 134 12.27 -4.66 -11.06
CA LYS A 134 11.09 -3.93 -10.59
C LYS A 134 10.03 -3.78 -11.68
N LEU A 135 10.45 -3.42 -12.90
CA LEU A 135 9.54 -3.32 -14.06
C LEU A 135 8.91 -4.68 -14.40
N LYS A 136 9.70 -5.77 -14.36
CA LYS A 136 9.18 -7.11 -14.57
C LYS A 136 8.16 -7.50 -13.48
N ALA A 137 8.46 -7.19 -12.21
CA ALA A 137 7.56 -7.48 -11.09
C ALA A 137 6.25 -6.69 -11.19
N VAL A 138 6.32 -5.40 -11.54
CA VAL A 138 5.14 -4.56 -11.77
C VAL A 138 4.29 -5.12 -12.91
N GLN A 139 4.89 -5.46 -14.05
CA GLN A 139 4.17 -6.04 -15.17
C GLN A 139 3.54 -7.38 -14.81
N LEU A 140 4.29 -8.26 -14.13
CA LEU A 140 3.79 -9.55 -13.66
C LEU A 140 2.54 -9.39 -12.78
N LEU A 141 2.55 -8.47 -11.82
CA LEU A 141 1.40 -8.20 -10.95
C LEU A 141 0.21 -7.65 -11.74
N ILE A 142 0.45 -6.78 -12.73
CA ILE A 142 -0.59 -6.24 -13.61
C ILE A 142 -1.22 -7.35 -14.45
N ASP A 143 -0.43 -8.21 -15.05
CA ASP A 143 -0.89 -9.33 -15.86
C ASP A 143 -1.76 -10.33 -15.07
N HIS A 144 -1.55 -10.37 -13.74
CA HIS A 144 -2.36 -11.20 -12.84
C HIS A 144 -3.52 -10.44 -12.16
N GLY A 145 -3.83 -9.23 -12.64
CA GLY A 145 -5.05 -8.50 -12.28
C GLY A 145 -4.99 -7.74 -10.96
N ILE A 146 -3.80 -7.21 -10.60
CA ILE A 146 -3.71 -6.29 -9.46
C ILE A 146 -4.44 -4.99 -9.77
N ASP A 147 -5.09 -4.41 -8.76
CA ASP A 147 -5.68 -3.08 -8.89
C ASP A 147 -4.59 -2.00 -8.91
N VAL A 148 -4.30 -1.46 -10.10
CA VAL A 148 -3.30 -0.41 -10.33
C VAL A 148 -3.67 0.93 -9.70
N ASN A 149 -4.94 1.11 -9.33
CA ASN A 149 -5.48 2.33 -8.75
C ASN A 149 -5.87 2.19 -7.27
N TRP A 150 -5.42 1.11 -6.64
CA TRP A 150 -5.64 0.88 -5.22
C TRP A 150 -5.19 2.06 -4.37
N LEU A 151 -5.98 2.41 -3.35
CA LEU A 151 -5.66 3.49 -2.41
C LEU A 151 -5.22 2.93 -1.07
N ASN A 152 -4.02 3.28 -0.63
CA ASN A 152 -3.57 2.98 0.73
C ASN A 152 -4.25 3.88 1.77
N SER A 153 -3.96 3.69 3.05
CA SER A 153 -4.51 4.48 4.15
C SER A 153 -4.13 5.97 4.10
N ARG A 154 -3.10 6.34 3.33
CA ARG A 154 -2.68 7.72 3.07
C ARG A 154 -3.37 8.32 1.83
N PHE A 155 -4.28 7.57 1.19
CA PHE A 155 -4.93 7.92 -0.08
C PHE A 155 -3.95 8.13 -1.24
N GLU A 156 -2.90 7.33 -1.26
CA GLU A 156 -1.92 7.31 -2.34
C GLU A 156 -2.19 6.10 -3.23
N THR A 157 -2.12 6.31 -4.55
CA THR A 157 -2.10 5.22 -5.52
C THR A 157 -0.66 4.75 -5.76
N PRO A 158 -0.43 3.56 -6.34
CA PRO A 158 0.88 3.13 -6.79
C PRO A 158 1.58 4.17 -7.68
N LEU A 159 0.85 4.79 -8.62
CA LEU A 159 1.40 5.86 -9.48
C LEU A 159 1.85 7.07 -8.65
N MET A 160 1.05 7.51 -7.67
CA MET A 160 1.47 8.62 -6.79
C MET A 160 2.74 8.29 -6.02
N MET A 161 2.90 7.05 -5.59
CA MET A 161 4.10 6.59 -4.89
C MET A 161 5.31 6.55 -5.82
N ALA A 162 5.17 5.99 -7.04
CA ALA A 162 6.25 5.96 -8.02
C ALA A 162 6.74 7.38 -8.38
N LEU A 163 5.82 8.33 -8.60
CA LEU A 163 6.15 9.74 -8.85
C LEU A 163 6.84 10.40 -7.64
N ASN A 164 6.42 10.10 -6.41
CA ASN A 164 7.03 10.64 -5.20
C ASN A 164 8.46 10.11 -4.97
N GLN A 165 8.77 8.91 -5.46
CA GLN A 165 10.07 8.26 -5.34
C GLN A 165 10.96 8.48 -6.58
N ILE A 166 10.45 9.19 -7.60
CA ILE A 166 11.15 9.46 -8.86
C ILE A 166 11.47 8.16 -9.63
N GLU A 167 10.62 7.15 -9.49
CA GLU A 167 10.68 5.89 -10.24
C GLU A 167 10.00 6.09 -11.61
N ILE A 168 10.71 6.78 -12.52
CA ILE A 168 10.12 7.29 -13.78
C ILE A 168 9.60 6.16 -14.66
N GLU A 169 10.39 5.11 -14.88
CA GLU A 169 10.04 3.99 -15.75
C GLU A 169 8.86 3.18 -15.19
N VAL A 170 8.79 3.04 -13.86
CA VAL A 170 7.64 2.43 -13.18
C VAL A 170 6.40 3.29 -13.30
N ALA A 171 6.54 4.61 -13.17
CA ALA A 171 5.42 5.54 -13.34
C ALA A 171 4.88 5.49 -14.79
N GLU A 172 5.75 5.45 -15.80
CA GLU A 172 5.35 5.29 -17.21
C GLU A 172 4.58 3.98 -17.41
N LEU A 173 5.11 2.87 -16.91
CA LEU A 173 4.45 1.56 -16.99
C LEU A 173 3.06 1.58 -16.33
N LEU A 174 2.93 2.21 -15.16
CA LEU A 174 1.64 2.34 -14.48
C LEU A 174 0.65 3.22 -15.27
N ILE A 175 1.12 4.33 -15.88
CA ILE A 175 0.28 5.19 -16.73
C ILE A 175 -0.24 4.41 -17.94
N ASP A 176 0.62 3.66 -18.61
CA ASP A 176 0.27 2.84 -19.77
C ASP A 176 -0.78 1.75 -19.43
N ASN A 177 -0.82 1.34 -18.16
CA ASN A 177 -1.79 0.39 -17.63
C ASN A 177 -2.97 1.05 -16.88
N GLY A 178 -3.23 2.34 -17.12
CA GLY A 178 -4.40 3.04 -16.59
C GLY A 178 -4.25 3.57 -15.17
N GLY A 179 -3.02 3.70 -14.67
CA GLY A 179 -2.73 4.34 -13.39
C GLY A 179 -3.16 5.80 -13.38
N VAL A 180 -3.79 6.24 -12.28
CA VAL A 180 -4.28 7.61 -12.12
C VAL A 180 -3.77 8.27 -10.85
N VAL A 181 -3.74 9.60 -10.88
CA VAL A 181 -3.47 10.45 -9.72
C VAL A 181 -4.78 11.10 -9.30
N TYR A 182 -5.21 10.86 -8.07
CA TYR A 182 -6.39 11.54 -7.54
C TYR A 182 -6.04 12.95 -7.11
N GLN A 183 -6.63 13.94 -7.79
CA GLN A 183 -6.51 15.33 -7.40
C GLN A 183 -7.60 15.68 -6.37
N PRO A 184 -7.27 16.48 -5.35
CA PRO A 184 -8.30 17.01 -4.48
C PRO A 184 -9.27 17.89 -5.30
N PRO A 185 -10.56 17.95 -4.91
CA PRO A 185 -11.51 18.82 -5.58
C PRO A 185 -10.99 20.26 -5.61
N LYS A 186 -11.16 20.94 -6.75
CA LYS A 186 -10.81 22.36 -6.87
C LYS A 186 -11.59 23.13 -5.81
N ARG A 187 -10.89 23.97 -5.05
CA ARG A 187 -11.58 24.86 -4.11
C ARG A 187 -12.61 25.68 -4.87
N PRO A 188 -13.80 25.92 -4.29
CA PRO A 188 -14.64 27.01 -4.75
C PRO A 188 -13.77 28.27 -4.78
N LYS A 189 -13.83 29.03 -5.89
CA LYS A 189 -13.21 30.36 -5.90
C LYS A 189 -13.81 31.13 -4.72
N GLU A 190 -12.95 31.61 -3.83
CA GLU A 190 -13.41 32.60 -2.85
C GLU A 190 -14.03 33.74 -3.64
N PRO A 191 -15.21 34.24 -3.26
CA PRO A 191 -15.76 35.41 -3.91
C PRO A 191 -14.73 36.52 -3.81
N ASP A 192 -14.41 37.11 -4.96
CA ASP A 192 -13.52 38.25 -5.05
C ASP A 192 -14.05 39.32 -4.09
N THR A 193 -13.41 39.48 -2.96
CA THR A 193 -13.66 40.60 -2.03
C THR A 193 -12.95 41.82 -2.60
N GLU A 194 -13.36 42.23 -3.81
CA GLU A 194 -13.19 43.56 -4.30
C GLU A 194 -14.51 44.29 -4.15
N GLU A 195 -14.44 45.34 -3.38
CA GLU A 195 -15.37 46.43 -3.16
C GLU A 195 -15.89 46.54 -1.73
N GLU A 196 -15.06 47.19 -0.92
CA GLU A 196 -15.56 48.21 0.04
C GLU A 196 -14.37 49.05 0.51
N ASN A 197 -13.91 49.94 -0.38
CA ASN A 197 -13.19 51.15 0.02
C ASN A 197 -13.44 52.22 -1.03
N LYS A 198 -14.69 52.72 -1.08
CA LYS A 198 -15.05 54.04 -1.63
C LYS A 198 -16.04 54.63 -0.69
N GLU A 199 -15.51 55.41 0.24
CA GLU A 199 -16.06 56.71 0.69
C GLU A 199 -15.02 57.39 1.61
#